data_e5eac8db852831db83b71382a2c02e84
#
_entry.id   e5eac8db852831db83b71382a2c02e84
#
_cell.length_a   1.000
_cell.length_b   1.000
_cell.length_c   1.000
_cell.angle_alpha   90.00
_cell.angle_beta   90.00
_cell.angle_gamma   90.00
#
_symmetry.space_group_name_H-M   'P 1'
#
loop_
_entity.id
_entity.type
_entity.pdbx_description
1 polymer ?
#
loop_
_entity_poly.entity_id
_entity_poly.type
_entity_poly.pdbx_seq_one_letter_code
_entity_poly.pdbx_strand_id
1 'polypeptide(L)'
;MYVAELWRYPVKTLKGEHLDAVEVRADGVAGDRLVHVRSASGRVITSRTKPRLLALRGELGADDTPLIDGRPWYADEARAAIRLAAGSDAELVADASLERFDVLPLSVATDGAIAAVGVDRRRFRPNILIGGVDGLSERSWPGLHLRIGSALIAVARLRPRCVMTTYDPDTQEQDHSVLRRIATDFEGALSLDCAVIESGRIEVGDRVELIRDAGSAAEQKELSGRP
;
A
#
# COMPACT_ATOMS: atom_id res chain seq x y z
N MET A 1 11.92 12.68 10.48
CA MET A 1 10.75 12.11 9.81
C MET A 1 9.92 11.35 10.84
N TYR A 2 8.66 11.19 10.62
CA TYR A 2 7.73 10.53 11.53
C TYR A 2 6.61 9.82 10.76
N VAL A 3 5.93 8.87 11.39
CA VAL A 3 4.74 8.23 10.82
C VAL A 3 3.56 9.20 10.90
N ALA A 4 3.08 9.69 9.77
CA ALA A 4 1.97 10.62 9.70
C ALA A 4 0.60 9.90 9.67
N GLU A 5 0.53 8.77 8.97
CA GLU A 5 -0.70 7.96 8.87
C GLU A 5 -0.36 6.48 8.67
N LEU A 6 -1.24 5.63 9.18
CA LEU A 6 -1.23 4.18 8.97
C LEU A 6 -2.55 3.74 8.35
N TRP A 7 -2.47 2.87 7.34
CA TRP A 7 -3.61 2.39 6.59
C TRP A 7 -3.57 0.87 6.44
N ARG A 8 -4.73 0.23 6.57
CA ARG A 8 -4.96 -1.17 6.28
C ARG A 8 -6.07 -1.32 5.25
N TYR A 9 -5.97 -2.31 4.38
CA TYR A 9 -6.92 -2.62 3.32
C TYR A 9 -7.33 -4.08 3.40
N PRO A 10 -8.19 -4.50 4.36
CA PRO A 10 -8.49 -5.91 4.61
C PRO A 10 -9.07 -6.63 3.39
N VAL A 11 -9.80 -5.89 2.54
CA VAL A 11 -10.30 -6.38 1.26
C VAL A 11 -9.57 -5.69 0.11
N LYS A 12 -8.87 -6.46 -0.71
CA LYS A 12 -8.11 -5.94 -1.86
C LYS A 12 -9.01 -5.08 -2.74
N THR A 13 -8.51 -3.91 -3.16
CA THR A 13 -9.21 -2.98 -4.07
C THR A 13 -10.29 -2.07 -3.44
N LEU A 14 -10.87 -2.40 -2.31
CA LEU A 14 -11.83 -1.52 -1.60
C LEU A 14 -11.12 -0.35 -0.90
N LYS A 15 -11.86 0.65 -0.42
CA LYS A 15 -11.34 1.65 0.53
C LYS A 15 -10.77 0.94 1.74
N GLY A 16 -9.70 1.49 2.30
CA GLY A 16 -9.10 1.00 3.53
C GLY A 16 -9.62 1.75 4.76
N GLU A 17 -9.03 1.40 5.88
CA GLU A 17 -9.23 2.03 7.18
C GLU A 17 -7.95 2.71 7.67
N HIS A 18 -8.12 3.82 8.38
CA HIS A 18 -7.05 4.54 9.05
C HIS A 18 -6.89 4.00 10.48
N LEU A 19 -5.66 3.83 10.92
CA LEU A 19 -5.32 3.23 12.22
C LEU A 19 -4.30 4.09 12.96
N ASP A 20 -4.37 4.09 14.30
CA ASP A 20 -3.38 4.76 15.15
C ASP A 20 -2.13 3.90 15.35
N ALA A 21 -2.27 2.59 15.25
CA ALA A 21 -1.18 1.63 15.39
C ALA A 21 -1.42 0.37 14.55
N VAL A 22 -0.35 -0.29 14.11
CA VAL A 22 -0.40 -1.56 13.38
C VAL A 22 0.70 -2.51 13.84
N GLU A 23 0.41 -3.81 13.78
CA GLU A 23 1.41 -4.86 13.81
C GLU A 23 1.88 -5.12 12.38
N VAL A 24 3.19 -5.03 12.17
CA VAL A 24 3.85 -5.37 10.90
C VAL A 24 4.50 -6.72 11.06
N ARG A 25 4.15 -7.66 10.17
CA ARG A 25 4.65 -9.04 10.14
C ARG A 25 5.43 -9.29 8.85
N ALA A 26 6.07 -10.44 8.73
CA ALA A 26 6.84 -10.79 7.53
C ALA A 26 6.02 -10.63 6.22
N ASP A 27 4.70 -10.79 6.29
CA ASP A 27 3.75 -10.67 5.20
C ASP A 27 3.03 -9.30 5.15
N GLY A 28 3.56 -8.26 5.82
CA GLY A 28 3.06 -6.88 5.79
C GLY A 28 2.26 -6.49 7.02
N VAL A 29 1.35 -5.52 6.87
CA VAL A 29 0.44 -5.09 7.94
C VAL A 29 -0.52 -6.22 8.27
N ALA A 30 -0.64 -6.56 9.55
CA ALA A 30 -1.55 -7.60 10.01
C ALA A 30 -3.00 -7.29 9.58
N GLY A 31 -3.66 -8.26 8.93
CA GLY A 31 -5.02 -8.09 8.42
C GLY A 31 -5.13 -7.42 7.05
N ASP A 32 -4.01 -7.10 6.37
CA ASP A 32 -4.04 -6.45 5.07
C ASP A 32 -4.31 -7.45 3.94
N ARG A 33 -5.25 -7.14 3.03
CA ARG A 33 -5.61 -7.89 1.81
C ARG A 33 -5.95 -9.37 2.02
N LEU A 34 -6.63 -9.69 3.13
CA LEU A 34 -7.07 -11.06 3.45
C LEU A 34 -8.14 -11.59 2.50
N VAL A 35 -8.89 -10.71 1.86
CA VAL A 35 -9.98 -11.07 0.93
C VAL A 35 -9.80 -10.30 -0.38
N HIS A 36 -10.11 -10.94 -1.49
CA HIS A 36 -10.15 -10.31 -2.81
C HIS A 36 -11.35 -10.75 -3.63
N VAL A 37 -11.61 -10.04 -4.73
CA VAL A 37 -12.71 -10.33 -5.64
C VAL A 37 -12.19 -11.13 -6.84
N ARG A 38 -12.87 -12.22 -7.20
CA ARG A 38 -12.60 -13.02 -8.41
C ARG A 38 -13.84 -13.10 -9.30
N SER A 39 -13.63 -13.29 -10.59
CA SER A 39 -14.68 -13.70 -11.53
C SER A 39 -14.91 -15.21 -11.41
N ALA A 40 -16.01 -15.72 -12.01
CA ALA A 40 -16.29 -17.15 -12.15
C ALA A 40 -15.15 -17.94 -12.83
N SER A 41 -14.34 -17.27 -13.68
CA SER A 41 -13.14 -17.89 -14.31
C SER A 41 -11.90 -17.88 -13.41
N GLY A 42 -12.01 -17.44 -12.16
CA GLY A 42 -10.90 -17.38 -11.18
C GLY A 42 -9.99 -16.16 -11.33
N ARG A 43 -10.24 -15.26 -12.31
CA ARG A 43 -9.43 -14.05 -12.49
C ARG A 43 -9.69 -13.04 -11.36
N VAL A 44 -8.63 -12.48 -10.79
CA VAL A 44 -8.76 -11.41 -9.80
C VAL A 44 -9.35 -10.15 -10.45
N ILE A 45 -10.45 -9.66 -9.90
CA ILE A 45 -11.10 -8.41 -10.28
C ILE A 45 -10.57 -7.30 -9.38
N THR A 46 -10.18 -6.18 -9.97
CA THR A 46 -9.71 -5.02 -9.23
C THR A 46 -10.42 -3.75 -9.68
N SER A 47 -10.31 -2.69 -8.90
CA SER A 47 -10.83 -1.37 -9.25
C SER A 47 -10.13 -0.74 -10.47
N ARG A 48 -9.04 -1.35 -11.00
CA ARG A 48 -8.47 -0.96 -12.32
C ARG A 48 -9.49 -1.11 -13.45
N THR A 49 -10.35 -2.13 -13.37
CA THR A 49 -11.38 -2.42 -14.36
C THR A 49 -12.80 -2.22 -13.83
N LYS A 50 -12.98 -2.20 -12.51
CA LYS A 50 -14.26 -2.04 -11.82
C LYS A 50 -14.16 -0.95 -10.75
N PRO A 51 -14.09 0.34 -11.15
CA PRO A 51 -13.81 1.46 -10.24
C PRO A 51 -14.86 1.63 -9.14
N ARG A 52 -16.10 1.17 -9.33
CA ARG A 52 -17.15 1.18 -8.31
C ARG A 52 -16.77 0.41 -7.03
N LEU A 53 -15.82 -0.52 -7.11
CA LEU A 53 -15.28 -1.19 -5.92
C LEU A 53 -14.61 -0.21 -4.96
N LEU A 54 -14.09 0.94 -5.43
CA LEU A 54 -13.54 1.99 -4.58
C LEU A 54 -14.59 2.71 -3.73
N ALA A 55 -15.88 2.58 -4.03
CA ALA A 55 -16.94 3.15 -3.20
C ALA A 55 -17.16 2.36 -1.91
N LEU A 56 -16.89 1.06 -1.92
CA LEU A 56 -17.09 0.16 -0.78
C LEU A 56 -15.91 0.27 0.20
N ARG A 57 -16.20 0.22 1.50
CA ARG A 57 -15.19 0.28 2.57
C ARG A 57 -14.85 -1.12 3.06
N GLY A 58 -13.54 -1.43 3.12
CA GLY A 58 -13.01 -2.61 3.77
C GLY A 58 -12.41 -2.23 5.12
N GLU A 59 -12.79 -2.91 6.18
CA GLU A 59 -12.26 -2.74 7.54
C GLU A 59 -12.14 -4.11 8.23
N LEU A 60 -11.39 -4.20 9.33
CA LEU A 60 -11.24 -5.43 10.09
C LEU A 60 -12.12 -5.35 11.34
N GLY A 61 -12.95 -6.37 11.55
CA GLY A 61 -13.74 -6.52 12.76
C GLY A 61 -12.90 -6.89 13.98
N ALA A 62 -13.50 -6.83 15.16
CA ALA A 62 -12.81 -7.11 16.43
C ALA A 62 -12.28 -8.54 16.56
N ASP A 63 -12.83 -9.48 15.76
CA ASP A 63 -12.44 -10.89 15.68
C ASP A 63 -11.51 -11.19 14.48
N ASP A 64 -10.87 -10.16 13.95
CA ASP A 64 -10.04 -10.20 12.73
C ASP A 64 -10.81 -10.63 11.45
N THR A 65 -12.14 -10.62 11.47
CA THR A 65 -12.95 -10.86 10.28
C THR A 65 -12.97 -9.62 9.38
N PRO A 66 -12.58 -9.72 8.08
CA PRO A 66 -12.77 -8.61 7.14
C PRO A 66 -14.24 -8.26 6.96
N LEU A 67 -14.55 -6.97 7.05
CA LEU A 67 -15.87 -6.42 6.85
C LEU A 67 -15.93 -5.60 5.56
N ILE A 68 -17.10 -5.56 4.94
CA ILE A 68 -17.43 -4.71 3.80
C ILE A 68 -18.64 -3.87 4.20
N ASP A 69 -18.45 -2.55 4.31
CA ASP A 69 -19.47 -1.62 4.80
C ASP A 69 -20.09 -2.08 6.13
N GLY A 70 -19.22 -2.54 7.07
CA GLY A 70 -19.59 -3.00 8.41
C GLY A 70 -20.20 -4.41 8.48
N ARG A 71 -20.24 -5.17 7.38
CA ARG A 71 -20.77 -6.54 7.35
C ARG A 71 -19.68 -7.57 7.06
N PRO A 72 -19.70 -8.74 7.68
CA PRO A 72 -18.74 -9.81 7.38
C PRO A 72 -18.67 -10.07 5.87
N TRP A 73 -17.46 -10.21 5.33
CA TRP A 73 -17.22 -10.39 3.89
C TRP A 73 -17.99 -11.56 3.26
N TYR A 74 -18.33 -12.57 4.06
CA TYR A 74 -19.10 -13.74 3.62
C TYR A 74 -20.62 -13.57 3.77
N ALA A 75 -21.12 -12.44 4.29
CA ALA A 75 -22.56 -12.16 4.39
C ALA A 75 -23.16 -11.92 2.99
N ASP A 76 -24.42 -12.26 2.82
CA ASP A 76 -25.11 -12.11 1.53
C ASP A 76 -25.19 -10.66 1.07
N GLU A 77 -25.35 -9.72 1.99
CA GLU A 77 -25.37 -8.27 1.67
C GLU A 77 -24.02 -7.77 1.19
N ALA A 78 -22.90 -8.22 1.79
CA ALA A 78 -21.56 -7.90 1.34
C ALA A 78 -21.30 -8.46 -0.06
N ARG A 79 -21.69 -9.72 -0.30
CA ARG A 79 -21.61 -10.37 -1.62
C ARG A 79 -22.48 -9.65 -2.66
N ALA A 80 -23.69 -9.21 -2.29
CA ALA A 80 -24.57 -8.46 -3.18
C ALA A 80 -23.96 -7.10 -3.56
N ALA A 81 -23.37 -6.36 -2.60
CA ALA A 81 -22.68 -5.11 -2.86
C ALA A 81 -21.50 -5.28 -3.84
N ILE A 82 -20.70 -6.34 -3.65
CA ILE A 82 -19.60 -6.67 -4.58
C ILE A 82 -20.12 -6.99 -5.98
N ARG A 83 -21.17 -7.79 -6.09
CA ARG A 83 -21.77 -8.11 -7.42
C ARG A 83 -22.32 -6.89 -8.12
N LEU A 84 -22.92 -5.95 -7.37
CA LEU A 84 -23.39 -4.68 -7.91
C LEU A 84 -22.23 -3.81 -8.44
N ALA A 85 -21.08 -3.81 -7.74
CA ALA A 85 -19.93 -3.00 -8.09
C ALA A 85 -19.04 -3.63 -9.19
N ALA A 86 -18.93 -4.97 -9.22
CA ALA A 86 -17.94 -5.67 -10.03
C ALA A 86 -18.53 -6.53 -11.15
N GLY A 87 -19.82 -6.90 -11.08
CA GLY A 87 -20.53 -7.77 -12.01
C GLY A 87 -21.14 -8.98 -11.30
N SER A 88 -22.21 -9.54 -11.91
CA SER A 88 -23.02 -10.62 -11.29
C SER A 88 -22.25 -11.92 -11.00
N ASP A 89 -21.14 -12.14 -11.70
CA ASP A 89 -20.23 -13.28 -11.55
C ASP A 89 -19.08 -13.04 -10.56
N ALA A 90 -19.06 -11.87 -9.89
CA ALA A 90 -18.03 -11.54 -8.93
C ALA A 90 -18.24 -12.27 -7.60
N GLU A 91 -17.17 -12.89 -7.10
CA GLU A 91 -17.14 -13.65 -5.85
C GLU A 91 -16.02 -13.15 -4.94
N LEU A 92 -16.28 -13.18 -3.64
CA LEU A 92 -15.27 -12.89 -2.61
C LEU A 92 -14.56 -14.19 -2.23
N VAL A 93 -13.23 -14.12 -2.15
CA VAL A 93 -12.37 -15.25 -1.81
C VAL A 93 -11.34 -14.81 -0.77
N ALA A 94 -11.21 -15.58 0.31
CA ALA A 94 -10.12 -15.41 1.26
C ALA A 94 -8.81 -15.97 0.66
N ASP A 95 -7.70 -15.26 0.86
CA ASP A 95 -6.40 -15.65 0.36
C ASP A 95 -5.30 -15.21 1.34
N ALA A 96 -4.65 -16.18 1.92
CA ALA A 96 -3.52 -15.96 2.83
C ALA A 96 -2.15 -16.03 2.11
N SER A 97 -2.12 -16.28 0.79
CA SER A 97 -0.87 -16.35 0.03
C SER A 97 -0.25 -14.97 -0.18
N LEU A 98 1.05 -14.93 -0.46
CA LEU A 98 1.73 -13.66 -0.82
C LEU A 98 1.28 -13.10 -2.18
N GLU A 99 0.64 -13.90 -3.03
CA GLU A 99 0.07 -13.47 -4.31
C GLU A 99 -1.09 -12.47 -4.14
N ARG A 100 -1.64 -12.34 -2.91
CA ARG A 100 -2.62 -11.30 -2.59
C ARG A 100 -2.08 -9.88 -2.79
N PHE A 101 -0.77 -9.68 -2.78
CA PHE A 101 -0.13 -8.41 -3.10
C PHE A 101 0.21 -8.31 -4.58
N ASP A 102 0.16 -7.09 -5.12
CA ASP A 102 0.52 -6.86 -6.53
C ASP A 102 2.04 -6.91 -6.75
N VAL A 103 2.83 -6.56 -5.73
CA VAL A 103 4.29 -6.52 -5.76
C VAL A 103 4.87 -6.98 -4.41
N LEU A 104 4.97 -6.08 -3.44
CA LEU A 104 5.49 -6.34 -2.09
C LEU A 104 4.42 -6.02 -1.04
N PRO A 105 4.57 -6.57 0.18
CA PRO A 105 3.54 -6.48 1.20
C PRO A 105 3.31 -5.07 1.75
N LEU A 106 4.27 -4.17 1.62
CA LEU A 106 4.13 -2.80 2.11
C LEU A 106 4.28 -1.77 0.99
N SER A 107 3.40 -0.77 1.02
CA SER A 107 3.52 0.46 0.24
C SER A 107 3.73 1.63 1.19
N VAL A 108 4.84 2.35 1.01
CA VAL A 108 5.18 3.53 1.80
C VAL A 108 5.15 4.77 0.92
N ALA A 109 4.49 5.83 1.37
CA ALA A 109 4.47 7.12 0.70
C ALA A 109 5.07 8.20 1.63
N THR A 110 5.44 9.34 1.07
CA THR A 110 5.93 10.49 1.81
C THR A 110 5.06 11.71 1.56
N ASP A 111 4.94 12.60 2.53
CA ASP A 111 4.21 13.85 2.40
C ASP A 111 4.81 14.76 1.31
N GLY A 112 6.14 14.78 1.17
CA GLY A 112 6.83 15.54 0.13
C GLY A 112 6.46 15.08 -1.27
N ALA A 113 6.46 13.74 -1.53
CA ALA A 113 6.06 13.19 -2.82
C ALA A 113 4.58 13.43 -3.14
N ILE A 114 3.70 13.31 -2.13
CA ILE A 114 2.28 13.61 -2.29
C ILE A 114 2.07 15.10 -2.63
N ALA A 115 2.74 16.00 -1.92
CA ALA A 115 2.68 17.44 -2.18
C ALA A 115 3.19 17.79 -3.58
N ALA A 116 4.27 17.15 -4.07
CA ALA A 116 4.82 17.36 -5.39
C ALA A 116 3.83 17.01 -6.51
N VAL A 117 3.03 15.94 -6.33
CA VAL A 117 1.97 15.59 -7.30
C VAL A 117 0.72 16.46 -7.11
N GLY A 118 0.41 16.90 -5.88
CA GLY A 118 -0.71 17.79 -5.59
C GLY A 118 -2.09 17.15 -5.71
N VAL A 119 -2.21 15.85 -5.36
CA VAL A 119 -3.48 15.12 -5.36
C VAL A 119 -3.70 14.40 -4.03
N ASP A 120 -4.93 13.94 -3.80
CA ASP A 120 -5.28 13.20 -2.60
C ASP A 120 -4.38 11.95 -2.44
N ARG A 121 -3.72 11.82 -1.29
CA ARG A 121 -2.80 10.72 -0.96
C ARG A 121 -3.46 9.34 -1.00
N ARG A 122 -4.77 9.25 -0.74
CA ARG A 122 -5.55 8.00 -0.77
C ARG A 122 -5.55 7.35 -2.17
N ARG A 123 -5.32 8.12 -3.24
CA ARG A 123 -5.13 7.59 -4.60
C ARG A 123 -3.93 6.65 -4.72
N PHE A 124 -2.93 6.81 -3.86
CA PHE A 124 -1.71 5.99 -3.84
C PHE A 124 -1.83 4.75 -2.98
N ARG A 125 -2.82 4.69 -2.07
CA ARG A 125 -3.12 3.55 -1.20
C ARG A 125 -1.89 3.07 -0.40
N PRO A 126 -1.18 3.96 0.31
CA PRO A 126 -0.05 3.56 1.13
C PRO A 126 -0.53 2.80 2.37
N ASN A 127 0.32 1.90 2.90
CA ASN A 127 0.14 1.35 4.24
C ASN A 127 0.72 2.32 5.28
N ILE A 128 1.81 3.00 4.95
CA ILE A 128 2.49 3.96 5.81
C ILE A 128 2.68 5.27 5.04
N LEU A 129 2.24 6.39 5.62
CA LEU A 129 2.59 7.72 5.16
C LEU A 129 3.63 8.31 6.12
N ILE A 130 4.80 8.67 5.59
CA ILE A 130 5.87 9.32 6.34
C ILE A 130 5.77 10.82 6.15
N GLY A 131 5.74 11.55 7.26
CA GLY A 131 5.73 13.00 7.31
C GLY A 131 7.13 13.59 7.60
N GLY A 132 7.28 14.88 7.25
CA GLY A 132 8.53 15.61 7.42
C GLY A 132 9.61 15.19 6.41
N VAL A 133 9.22 14.89 5.19
CA VAL A 133 10.11 14.55 4.08
C VAL A 133 10.15 15.69 3.06
N ASP A 134 11.33 16.23 2.82
CA ASP A 134 11.51 17.33 1.85
C ASP A 134 11.41 16.83 0.41
N GLY A 135 10.46 17.39 -0.35
CA GLY A 135 10.32 17.16 -1.78
C GLY A 135 10.25 15.68 -2.14
N LEU A 136 11.14 15.23 -3.02
CA LEU A 136 11.21 13.86 -3.54
C LEU A 136 12.39 13.08 -2.95
N SER A 137 12.78 13.36 -1.71
CA SER A 137 13.95 12.72 -1.06
C SER A 137 13.87 11.19 -1.04
N GLU A 138 12.65 10.62 -0.98
CA GLU A 138 12.43 9.18 -1.01
C GLU A 138 12.91 8.50 -2.30
N ARG A 139 13.16 9.25 -3.37
CA ARG A 139 13.70 8.68 -4.62
C ARG A 139 15.11 8.12 -4.46
N SER A 140 15.83 8.57 -3.44
CA SER A 140 17.18 8.07 -3.10
C SER A 140 17.19 6.94 -2.07
N TRP A 141 16.02 6.47 -1.61
CA TRP A 141 15.92 5.46 -0.54
C TRP A 141 15.94 3.99 -1.00
N PRO A 142 15.71 3.60 -2.28
CA PRO A 142 15.90 2.23 -2.70
C PRO A 142 17.28 1.68 -2.28
N GLY A 143 17.28 0.49 -1.67
CA GLY A 143 18.47 -0.14 -1.09
C GLY A 143 18.79 0.29 0.36
N LEU A 144 18.01 1.20 0.94
CA LEU A 144 18.09 1.57 2.36
C LEU A 144 17.04 0.82 3.18
N HIS A 145 17.15 0.93 4.50
CA HIS A 145 16.18 0.43 5.45
C HIS A 145 15.52 1.57 6.22
N LEU A 146 14.26 1.36 6.62
CA LEU A 146 13.51 2.23 7.51
C LEU A 146 13.36 1.52 8.87
N ARG A 147 13.89 2.10 9.94
CA ARG A 147 13.56 1.74 11.32
C ARG A 147 12.39 2.58 11.75
N ILE A 148 11.26 1.93 12.11
CA ILE A 148 10.02 2.59 12.53
C ILE A 148 9.46 1.81 13.72
N GLY A 149 9.34 2.44 14.89
CA GLY A 149 8.98 1.73 16.10
C GLY A 149 9.92 0.55 16.35
N SER A 150 9.39 -0.66 16.49
CA SER A 150 10.19 -1.88 16.62
C SER A 150 10.42 -2.63 15.29
N ALA A 151 9.85 -2.16 14.18
CA ALA A 151 9.98 -2.80 12.87
C ALA A 151 11.19 -2.32 12.08
N LEU A 152 11.77 -3.20 11.24
CA LEU A 152 12.76 -2.86 10.21
C LEU A 152 12.21 -3.23 8.84
N ILE A 153 12.21 -2.26 7.92
CA ILE A 153 11.59 -2.35 6.60
C ILE A 153 12.64 -2.05 5.54
N ALA A 154 12.83 -2.95 4.57
CA ALA A 154 13.70 -2.71 3.43
C ALA A 154 12.94 -1.95 2.34
N VAL A 155 13.54 -0.90 1.81
CA VAL A 155 13.05 -0.16 0.65
C VAL A 155 13.61 -0.82 -0.61
N ALA A 156 12.77 -1.58 -1.32
CA ALA A 156 13.21 -2.34 -2.48
C ALA A 156 13.34 -1.47 -3.74
N ARG A 157 12.35 -0.61 -3.98
CA ARG A 157 12.33 0.25 -5.19
C ARG A 157 11.27 1.34 -5.10
N LEU A 158 11.35 2.29 -6.02
CA LEU A 158 10.22 3.18 -6.31
C LEU A 158 9.06 2.37 -6.90
N ARG A 159 7.84 2.71 -6.48
CA ARG A 159 6.62 1.99 -6.89
C ARG A 159 6.09 2.52 -8.22
N PRO A 160 6.08 1.72 -9.31
CA PRO A 160 5.41 2.10 -10.55
C PRO A 160 3.92 2.35 -10.32
N ARG A 161 3.39 3.40 -10.91
CA ARG A 161 1.98 3.78 -10.74
C ARG A 161 1.14 3.31 -11.92
N CYS A 162 -0.12 3.06 -11.67
CA CYS A 162 -1.07 2.57 -12.66
C CYS A 162 -2.36 3.40 -12.64
N VAL A 163 -3.30 3.04 -13.48
CA VAL A 163 -4.60 3.72 -13.63
C VAL A 163 -5.37 3.92 -12.33
N MET A 164 -5.07 3.14 -11.28
CA MET A 164 -5.69 3.32 -9.95
C MET A 164 -5.51 4.72 -9.38
N THR A 165 -4.41 5.40 -9.65
CA THR A 165 -4.14 6.76 -9.17
C THR A 165 -5.03 7.81 -9.82
N THR A 166 -5.66 7.50 -10.94
CA THR A 166 -6.54 8.43 -11.66
C THR A 166 -7.92 8.55 -11.03
N TYR A 167 -8.35 7.57 -10.23
CA TYR A 167 -9.69 7.60 -9.63
C TYR A 167 -9.72 8.44 -8.36
N ASP A 168 -10.71 9.32 -8.26
CA ASP A 168 -11.00 10.03 -7.02
C ASP A 168 -11.50 9.02 -5.96
N PRO A 169 -10.96 9.03 -4.73
CA PRO A 169 -11.32 8.04 -3.73
C PRO A 169 -12.74 8.17 -3.20
N ASP A 170 -13.40 9.30 -3.38
CA ASP A 170 -14.74 9.54 -2.87
C ASP A 170 -15.81 9.49 -3.97
N THR A 171 -15.54 10.10 -5.13
CA THR A 171 -16.52 10.17 -6.23
C THR A 171 -16.31 9.06 -7.26
N GLN A 172 -15.13 8.41 -7.29
CA GLN A 172 -14.69 7.47 -8.32
C GLN A 172 -14.58 8.09 -9.73
N GLU A 173 -14.68 9.41 -9.84
CA GLU A 173 -14.42 10.11 -11.09
C GLU A 173 -12.97 9.92 -11.51
N GLN A 174 -12.78 9.73 -12.80
CA GLN A 174 -11.46 9.44 -13.36
C GLN A 174 -10.82 10.70 -13.94
N ASP A 175 -9.61 11.03 -13.43
CA ASP A 175 -8.76 12.08 -13.98
C ASP A 175 -7.45 11.50 -14.49
N HIS A 176 -7.38 11.29 -15.81
CA HIS A 176 -6.19 10.76 -16.49
C HIS A 176 -4.97 11.70 -16.42
N SER A 177 -5.16 13.00 -16.11
CA SER A 177 -4.05 13.94 -15.98
C SER A 177 -3.10 13.56 -14.84
N VAL A 178 -3.63 12.96 -13.77
CA VAL A 178 -2.82 12.49 -12.63
C VAL A 178 -1.77 11.47 -13.05
N LEU A 179 -2.17 10.41 -13.78
CA LEU A 179 -1.22 9.38 -14.21
C LEU A 179 -0.27 9.92 -15.28
N ARG A 180 -0.76 10.79 -16.18
CA ARG A 180 0.09 11.45 -17.17
C ARG A 180 1.18 12.29 -16.49
N ARG A 181 0.80 13.11 -15.50
CA ARG A 181 1.75 13.89 -14.70
C ARG A 181 2.78 12.99 -14.02
N ILE A 182 2.34 11.88 -13.40
CA ILE A 182 3.27 10.93 -12.78
C ILE A 182 4.22 10.34 -13.82
N ALA A 183 3.75 10.04 -15.03
CA ALA A 183 4.59 9.49 -16.08
C ALA A 183 5.64 10.51 -16.58
N THR A 184 5.25 11.78 -16.78
CA THR A 184 6.15 12.82 -17.34
C THR A 184 7.10 13.39 -16.30
N ASP A 185 6.61 13.72 -15.08
CA ASP A 185 7.35 14.49 -14.10
C ASP A 185 8.06 13.61 -13.06
N PHE A 186 7.64 12.33 -12.93
CA PHE A 186 8.14 11.41 -11.90
C PHE A 186 8.54 10.03 -12.47
N GLU A 187 8.86 9.94 -13.76
CA GLU A 187 9.32 8.70 -14.43
C GLU A 187 8.35 7.50 -14.25
N GLY A 188 7.06 7.78 -14.10
CA GLY A 188 6.04 6.75 -13.90
C GLY A 188 6.00 6.11 -12.50
N ALA A 189 6.84 6.57 -11.56
CA ALA A 189 6.96 5.97 -10.23
C ALA A 189 6.86 7.01 -9.12
N LEU A 190 6.07 6.67 -8.08
CA LEU A 190 5.90 7.46 -6.87
C LEU A 190 5.56 6.53 -5.70
N SER A 191 6.01 6.88 -4.50
CA SER A 191 5.98 5.98 -3.34
C SER A 191 6.98 4.83 -3.46
N LEU A 192 7.01 3.96 -2.47
CA LEU A 192 8.00 2.90 -2.32
C LEU A 192 7.31 1.54 -2.20
N ASP A 193 7.88 0.53 -2.85
CA ASP A 193 7.61 -0.88 -2.59
C ASP A 193 8.61 -1.36 -1.54
N CYS A 194 8.09 -1.90 -0.42
CA CYS A 194 8.90 -2.27 0.73
C CYS A 194 8.60 -3.70 1.20
N ALA A 195 9.63 -4.34 1.77
CA ALA A 195 9.55 -5.65 2.41
C ALA A 195 9.86 -5.54 3.90
N VAL A 196 9.29 -6.42 4.71
CA VAL A 196 9.56 -6.48 6.15
C VAL A 196 10.79 -7.34 6.42
N ILE A 197 11.77 -6.80 7.14
CA ILE A 197 12.98 -7.51 7.59
C ILE A 197 12.80 -7.98 9.03
N GLU A 198 12.36 -7.08 9.92
CA GLU A 198 12.03 -7.40 11.30
C GLU A 198 10.58 -6.99 11.57
N SER A 199 9.80 -7.95 12.05
CA SER A 199 8.42 -7.69 12.48
C SER A 199 8.42 -6.78 13.70
N GLY A 200 7.34 -5.99 13.85
CA GLY A 200 7.23 -5.10 14.99
C GLY A 200 5.95 -4.27 14.96
N ARG A 201 5.77 -3.48 16.00
CA ARG A 201 4.66 -2.53 16.14
C ARG A 201 5.08 -1.15 15.66
N ILE A 202 4.20 -0.50 14.93
CA ILE A 202 4.35 0.88 14.44
C ILE A 202 3.12 1.68 14.89
N GLU A 203 3.35 2.91 15.38
CA GLU A 203 2.31 3.83 15.80
C GLU A 203 2.42 5.17 15.04
N VAL A 204 1.30 5.87 14.88
CA VAL A 204 1.30 7.24 14.37
C VAL A 204 2.12 8.12 15.30
N GLY A 205 3.03 8.93 14.75
CA GLY A 205 3.99 9.73 15.48
C GLY A 205 5.35 9.06 15.70
N ASP A 206 5.49 7.76 15.50
CA ASP A 206 6.78 7.08 15.62
C ASP A 206 7.84 7.74 14.74
N ARG A 207 9.05 7.86 15.30
CA ARG A 207 10.21 8.36 14.57
C ARG A 207 10.59 7.38 13.45
N VAL A 208 10.89 7.93 12.29
CA VAL A 208 11.39 7.17 11.12
C VAL A 208 12.87 7.50 10.93
N GLU A 209 13.71 6.48 10.95
CA GLU A 209 15.15 6.57 10.72
C GLU A 209 15.54 5.80 9.45
N LEU A 210 16.33 6.47 8.59
CA LEU A 210 16.97 5.81 7.43
C LEU A 210 18.26 5.15 7.87
N ILE A 211 18.40 3.88 7.60
CA ILE A 211 19.58 3.07 7.93
C ILE A 211 20.21 2.58 6.62
N ARG A 212 21.51 2.75 6.50
CA ARG A 212 22.34 2.11 5.46
C ARG A 212 22.89 0.82 6.02
N ASP A 213 22.85 -0.27 5.26
CA ASP A 213 23.48 -1.51 5.66
C ASP A 213 24.97 -1.30 5.92
N ALA A 214 25.41 -1.65 7.11
CA ALA A 214 26.83 -1.62 7.45
C ALA A 214 27.66 -2.64 6.63
N GLY A 215 27.00 -3.64 6.00
CA GLY A 215 27.67 -4.69 5.21
C GLY A 215 28.13 -4.22 3.82
N SER A 216 27.42 -3.27 3.19
CA SER A 216 27.79 -2.77 1.85
C SER A 216 29.03 -1.89 1.85
N ALA A 217 29.36 -1.25 2.98
CA ALA A 217 30.56 -0.41 3.11
C ALA A 217 31.85 -1.24 3.26
N ALA A 218 31.78 -2.46 3.77
CA ALA A 218 32.93 -3.35 3.92
C ALA A 218 33.33 -3.99 2.57
N GLU A 219 32.35 -4.43 1.75
CA GLU A 219 32.62 -5.01 0.43
C GLU A 219 33.18 -3.98 -0.58
N GLN A 220 32.70 -2.73 -0.52
CA GLN A 220 33.24 -1.68 -1.40
C GLN A 220 34.68 -1.27 -1.01
N LYS A 221 35.07 -1.43 0.26
CA LYS A 221 36.44 -1.14 0.71
C LYS A 221 37.44 -2.25 0.33
N GLU A 222 37.00 -3.50 0.27
CA GLU A 222 37.84 -4.62 -0.22
C GLU A 222 38.06 -4.59 -1.74
N LEU A 223 37.09 -4.11 -2.51
CA LEU A 223 37.22 -3.99 -3.98
C LEU A 223 38.06 -2.78 -4.41
N SER A 224 38.18 -1.73 -3.57
CA SER A 224 39.00 -0.55 -3.86
C SER A 224 40.44 -0.67 -3.34
N GLY A 225 40.79 -1.73 -2.64
CA GLY A 225 42.09 -1.94 -1.98
C GLY A 225 43.00 -2.98 -2.60
N ARG A 226 42.78 -3.41 -3.85
CA ARG A 226 43.74 -4.25 -4.58
C ARG A 226 44.61 -3.41 -5.50
N PRO A 227 45.95 -3.49 -5.35
CA PRO A 227 46.95 -2.75 -6.14
C PRO A 227 46.96 -3.18 -7.60
#